data_d8f5f069f098628a5fdcd98ec23694b2
#
_entry.id   d8f5f069f098628a5fdcd98ec23694b2
#
_cell.length_a   1.000
_cell.length_b   1.000
_cell.length_c   1.000
_cell.angle_alpha   90.00
_cell.angle_beta   90.00
_cell.angle_gamma   90.00
#
_symmetry.space_group_name_H-M   'P 1'
#
loop_
_entity.id
_entity.type
_entity.pdbx_description
1 polymer ?
#
loop_
_entity_poly.entity_id
_entity_poly.type
_entity_poly.pdbx_seq_one_letter_code
_entity_poly.pdbx_strand_id
1 'polypeptide(L)'
;MSDIIAPVQVETAIREVANRMAEGVQICSDRYAAFLDADHRFDVAYARAYMQHEGPAHEKKYAAVLATRGERDARDAADVAYRHADRRAKALDSELRALQSVGASLRVQYGVAGRGEGA
;
A
#
# COMPACT_ATOMS: atom_id res chain seq x y z
N MET A 1 -9.88 29.98 3.45
CA MET A 1 -11.28 29.97 3.83
C MET A 1 -11.53 28.73 4.70
N SER A 2 -12.02 28.94 5.89
CA SER A 2 -12.32 27.82 6.76
C SER A 2 -13.64 27.19 6.33
N ASP A 3 -13.57 25.96 5.89
CA ASP A 3 -14.78 25.22 5.55
C ASP A 3 -15.50 24.80 6.82
N ILE A 4 -16.79 25.07 6.89
CA ILE A 4 -17.62 24.58 7.97
C ILE A 4 -17.94 23.13 7.64
N ILE A 5 -17.36 22.20 8.40
CA ILE A 5 -17.58 20.78 8.23
C ILE A 5 -18.74 20.35 9.11
N ALA A 6 -19.82 19.88 8.48
CA ALA A 6 -20.96 19.33 9.21
C ALA A 6 -20.66 17.88 9.66
N PRO A 7 -21.22 17.41 10.80
CA PRO A 7 -21.02 16.04 11.26
C PRO A 7 -21.36 14.98 10.22
N VAL A 8 -22.40 15.17 9.42
CA VAL A 8 -22.80 14.24 8.37
C VAL A 8 -21.74 14.12 7.27
N GLN A 9 -21.05 15.22 6.97
CA GLN A 9 -19.96 15.22 5.99
C GLN A 9 -18.77 14.42 6.50
N VAL A 10 -18.45 14.53 7.78
CA VAL A 10 -17.37 13.76 8.42
C VAL A 10 -17.72 12.27 8.43
N GLU A 11 -18.94 11.91 8.78
CA GLU A 11 -19.38 10.50 8.75
C GLU A 11 -19.31 9.91 7.36
N THR A 12 -19.71 10.66 6.33
CA THR A 12 -19.59 10.23 4.94
C THR A 12 -18.12 10.01 4.54
N ALA A 13 -17.26 10.96 4.90
CA ALA A 13 -15.82 10.86 4.63
C ALA A 13 -15.20 9.64 5.33
N ILE A 14 -15.57 9.36 6.58
CA ILE A 14 -15.12 8.19 7.33
C ILE A 14 -15.53 6.90 6.62
N ARG A 15 -16.77 6.80 6.14
CA ARG A 15 -17.23 5.62 5.39
C ARG A 15 -16.46 5.42 4.10
N GLU A 16 -16.21 6.50 3.36
CA GLU A 16 -15.44 6.44 2.12
C GLU A 16 -14.01 5.95 2.36
N VAL A 17 -13.35 6.48 3.39
CA VAL A 17 -12.00 6.04 3.76
C VAL A 17 -12.02 4.58 4.20
N ALA A 18 -12.99 4.17 5.01
CA ALA A 18 -13.12 2.78 5.46
C ALA A 18 -13.30 1.82 4.27
N ASN A 19 -14.09 2.21 3.26
CA ASN A 19 -14.26 1.42 2.04
C ASN A 19 -12.96 1.31 1.25
N ARG A 20 -12.20 2.39 1.11
CA ARG A 20 -10.89 2.38 0.45
C ARG A 20 -9.89 1.52 1.21
N MET A 21 -9.95 1.52 2.54
CA MET A 21 -9.09 0.65 3.36
C MET A 21 -9.40 -0.82 3.13
N ALA A 22 -10.68 -1.20 3.02
CA ALA A 22 -11.08 -2.58 2.72
C ALA A 22 -10.58 -3.00 1.33
N GLU A 23 -10.71 -2.15 0.33
CA GLU A 23 -10.14 -2.37 -1.01
C GLU A 23 -8.61 -2.47 -0.96
N GLY A 24 -7.99 -1.62 -0.14
CA GLY A 24 -6.54 -1.58 0.04
C GLY A 24 -5.95 -2.88 0.58
N VAL A 25 -6.67 -3.58 1.44
CA VAL A 25 -6.24 -4.90 1.95
C VAL A 25 -6.11 -5.89 0.79
N GLN A 26 -7.08 -5.94 -0.11
CA GLN A 26 -7.03 -6.83 -1.27
C GLN A 26 -5.91 -6.42 -2.23
N ILE A 27 -5.77 -5.12 -2.49
CA ILE A 27 -4.71 -4.61 -3.36
C ILE A 27 -3.33 -4.96 -2.80
N CYS A 28 -3.10 -4.76 -1.51
CA CYS A 28 -1.82 -5.13 -0.88
C CYS A 28 -1.55 -6.63 -0.97
N SER A 29 -2.56 -7.46 -0.74
CA SER A 29 -2.43 -8.91 -0.85
C SER A 29 -2.09 -9.34 -2.28
N ASP A 30 -2.76 -8.77 -3.28
CA ASP A 30 -2.51 -9.08 -4.68
C ASP A 30 -1.11 -8.63 -5.11
N ARG A 31 -0.68 -7.45 -4.69
CA ARG A 31 0.65 -6.93 -5.00
C ARG A 31 1.75 -7.73 -4.34
N TYR A 32 1.52 -8.17 -3.10
CA TYR A 32 2.49 -9.02 -2.41
C TYR A 32 2.62 -10.39 -3.07
N ALA A 33 1.50 -11.00 -3.46
CA ALA A 33 1.51 -12.27 -4.19
C ALA A 33 2.24 -12.13 -5.54
N ALA A 34 2.03 -11.03 -6.26
CA ALA A 34 2.73 -10.75 -7.50
C ALA A 34 4.24 -10.59 -7.30
N PHE A 35 4.64 -9.92 -6.20
CA PHE A 35 6.05 -9.80 -5.85
C PHE A 35 6.68 -11.16 -5.55
N LEU A 36 6.04 -12.00 -4.75
CA LEU A 36 6.55 -13.33 -4.43
C LEU A 36 6.71 -14.20 -5.69
N ASP A 37 5.75 -14.12 -6.61
CA ASP A 37 5.83 -14.84 -7.89
C ASP A 37 7.01 -14.35 -8.74
N ALA A 38 7.17 -13.04 -8.88
CA ALA A 38 8.26 -12.45 -9.64
C ALA A 38 9.62 -12.76 -9.02
N ASP A 39 9.72 -12.71 -7.69
CA ASP A 39 10.93 -13.05 -6.95
C ASP A 39 11.32 -14.52 -7.17
N HIS A 40 10.36 -15.42 -7.08
CA HIS A 40 10.58 -16.84 -7.35
C HIS A 40 11.03 -17.10 -8.79
N ARG A 41 10.40 -16.46 -9.77
CA ARG A 41 10.77 -16.57 -11.17
C ARG A 41 12.21 -16.07 -11.42
N PHE A 42 12.58 -14.98 -10.76
CA PHE A 42 13.94 -14.46 -10.84
C PHE A 42 14.95 -15.49 -10.28
N ASP A 43 14.67 -16.04 -9.11
CA ASP A 43 15.57 -17.03 -8.48
C ASP A 43 15.77 -18.25 -9.36
N VAL A 44 14.69 -18.78 -9.95
CA VAL A 44 14.76 -19.93 -10.86
C VAL A 44 15.53 -19.59 -12.12
N ALA A 45 15.25 -18.44 -12.72
CA ALA A 45 15.94 -18.00 -13.94
C ALA A 45 17.44 -17.80 -13.69
N TYR A 46 17.78 -17.18 -12.56
CA TYR A 46 19.17 -16.95 -12.16
C TYR A 46 19.91 -18.28 -11.97
N ALA A 47 19.34 -19.19 -11.20
CA ALA A 47 19.93 -20.50 -10.96
C ALA A 47 20.14 -21.27 -12.27
N ARG A 48 19.17 -21.24 -13.17
CA ARG A 48 19.25 -21.91 -14.47
C ARG A 48 20.34 -21.31 -15.33
N ALA A 49 20.41 -19.99 -15.45
CA ALA A 49 21.44 -19.30 -16.22
C ALA A 49 22.84 -19.58 -15.64
N TYR A 50 22.96 -19.58 -14.33
CA TYR A 50 24.21 -19.90 -13.65
C TYR A 50 24.67 -21.32 -13.99
N MET A 51 23.79 -22.29 -13.92
CA MET A 51 24.11 -23.70 -14.16
C MET A 51 24.34 -24.00 -15.64
N GLN A 52 23.75 -23.24 -16.56
CA GLN A 52 23.87 -23.45 -18.01
C GLN A 52 25.07 -22.75 -18.62
N HIS A 53 25.73 -21.86 -17.92
CA HIS A 53 26.86 -21.12 -18.48
C HIS A 53 28.04 -22.08 -18.77
N GLU A 54 28.46 -22.07 -20.01
CA GLU A 54 29.59 -22.88 -20.48
C GLU A 54 30.86 -22.02 -20.49
N GLY A 55 31.51 -21.91 -19.36
CA GLY A 55 32.70 -21.10 -19.23
C GLY A 55 33.32 -21.25 -17.85
N PRO A 56 34.39 -20.50 -17.57
CA PRO A 56 35.03 -20.53 -16.27
C PRO A 56 34.06 -20.22 -15.13
N ALA A 57 34.27 -20.87 -13.98
CA ALA A 57 33.36 -20.70 -12.83
C ALA A 57 33.23 -19.26 -12.38
N HIS A 58 34.28 -18.45 -12.49
CA HIS A 58 34.22 -17.03 -12.08
C HIS A 58 33.35 -16.16 -12.98
N GLU A 59 32.98 -16.62 -14.17
CA GLU A 59 32.10 -15.91 -15.09
C GLU A 59 30.62 -16.20 -14.86
N LYS A 60 30.30 -17.32 -14.21
CA LYS A 60 28.90 -17.79 -14.09
C LYS A 60 27.97 -16.78 -13.45
N LYS A 61 28.43 -16.11 -12.40
CA LYS A 61 27.65 -15.06 -11.72
C LYS A 61 27.29 -13.93 -12.66
N TYR A 62 28.28 -13.43 -13.42
CA TYR A 62 28.05 -12.32 -14.35
C TYR A 62 27.17 -12.72 -15.51
N ALA A 63 27.37 -13.92 -16.04
CA ALA A 63 26.52 -14.47 -17.08
C ALA A 63 25.06 -14.60 -16.62
N ALA A 64 24.84 -15.07 -15.40
CA ALA A 64 23.51 -15.20 -14.83
C ALA A 64 22.85 -13.84 -14.62
N VAL A 65 23.59 -12.83 -14.15
CA VAL A 65 23.06 -11.46 -14.00
C VAL A 65 22.63 -10.91 -15.35
N LEU A 66 23.47 -11.05 -16.39
CA LEU A 66 23.16 -10.54 -17.72
C LEU A 66 21.97 -11.25 -18.36
N ALA A 67 21.85 -12.55 -18.15
CA ALA A 67 20.79 -13.37 -18.73
C ALA A 67 19.42 -13.17 -18.06
N THR A 68 19.38 -12.63 -16.85
CA THR A 68 18.16 -12.52 -16.04
C THR A 68 17.72 -11.09 -15.75
N ARG A 69 18.13 -10.14 -16.61
CA ARG A 69 17.78 -8.73 -16.43
C ARG A 69 16.28 -8.49 -16.47
N GLY A 70 15.57 -9.17 -17.38
CA GLY A 70 14.12 -9.04 -17.50
C GLY A 70 13.38 -9.50 -16.26
N GLU A 71 13.76 -10.66 -15.72
CA GLU A 71 13.16 -11.22 -14.50
C GLU A 71 13.47 -10.36 -13.29
N ARG A 72 14.68 -9.82 -13.21
CA ARG A 72 15.06 -8.89 -12.15
C ARG A 72 14.25 -7.61 -12.22
N ASP A 73 14.09 -7.03 -13.41
CA ASP A 73 13.29 -5.81 -13.59
C ASP A 73 11.82 -6.06 -13.21
N ALA A 74 11.28 -7.21 -13.58
CA ALA A 74 9.91 -7.59 -13.20
C ALA A 74 9.75 -7.72 -11.69
N ARG A 75 10.71 -8.34 -11.00
CA ARG A 75 10.72 -8.43 -9.54
C ARG A 75 10.79 -7.06 -8.90
N ASP A 76 11.67 -6.20 -9.36
CA ASP A 76 11.85 -4.86 -8.81
C ASP A 76 10.59 -4.01 -9.01
N ALA A 77 9.95 -4.10 -10.17
CA ALA A 77 8.69 -3.42 -10.44
C ALA A 77 7.57 -3.91 -9.51
N ALA A 78 7.48 -5.21 -9.27
CA ALA A 78 6.49 -5.79 -8.35
C ALA A 78 6.75 -5.37 -6.90
N ASP A 79 8.01 -5.26 -6.47
CA ASP A 79 8.39 -4.76 -5.16
C ASP A 79 7.95 -3.31 -4.96
N VAL A 80 8.23 -2.45 -5.94
CA VAL A 80 7.80 -1.04 -5.91
C VAL A 80 6.28 -0.93 -5.83
N ALA A 81 5.55 -1.73 -6.63
CA ALA A 81 4.09 -1.74 -6.63
C ALA A 81 3.52 -2.16 -5.27
N TYR A 82 4.10 -3.17 -4.64
CA TYR A 82 3.69 -3.61 -3.31
C TYR A 82 3.96 -2.53 -2.25
N ARG A 83 5.15 -1.96 -2.25
CA ARG A 83 5.53 -0.91 -1.29
C ARG A 83 4.65 0.33 -1.42
N HIS A 84 4.28 0.69 -2.66
CA HIS A 84 3.35 1.78 -2.90
C HIS A 84 1.98 1.49 -2.30
N ALA A 85 1.44 0.28 -2.51
CA ALA A 85 0.17 -0.14 -1.93
C ALA A 85 0.19 -0.12 -0.39
N ASP A 86 1.29 -0.56 0.20
CA ASP A 86 1.49 -0.56 1.67
C ASP A 86 1.49 0.87 2.23
N ARG A 87 2.22 1.78 1.58
CA ARG A 87 2.27 3.20 1.99
C ARG A 87 0.90 3.86 1.86
N ARG A 88 0.17 3.55 0.80
CA ARG A 88 -1.18 4.08 0.61
C ARG A 88 -2.13 3.58 1.69
N ALA A 89 -2.05 2.31 2.06
CA ALA A 89 -2.85 1.75 3.14
C ALA A 89 -2.57 2.46 4.47
N LYS A 90 -1.30 2.74 4.77
CA LYS A 90 -0.90 3.49 5.97
C LYS A 90 -1.41 4.94 5.94
N ALA A 91 -1.38 5.57 4.78
CA ALA A 91 -1.89 6.93 4.61
C ALA A 91 -3.41 6.98 4.84
N LEU A 92 -4.15 5.99 4.37
CA LEU A 92 -5.60 5.90 4.62
C LEU A 92 -5.91 5.69 6.10
N ASP A 93 -5.11 4.90 6.81
CA ASP A 93 -5.25 4.72 8.26
C ASP A 93 -5.06 6.05 9.01
N SER A 94 -4.05 6.83 8.63
CA SER A 94 -3.81 8.15 9.20
C SER A 94 -4.95 9.12 8.89
N GLU A 95 -5.47 9.10 7.67
CA GLU A 95 -6.62 9.91 7.27
C GLU A 95 -7.87 9.55 8.08
N LEU A 96 -8.12 8.26 8.30
CA LEU A 96 -9.23 7.80 9.12
C LEU A 96 -9.13 8.32 10.55
N ARG A 97 -7.96 8.23 11.15
CA ARG A 97 -7.72 8.74 12.51
C ARG A 97 -7.95 10.23 12.62
N ALA A 98 -7.48 10.99 11.62
CA ALA A 98 -7.70 12.45 11.57
C ALA A 98 -9.20 12.77 11.47
N LEU A 99 -9.94 12.07 10.63
CA LEU A 99 -11.39 12.25 10.48
C LEU A 99 -12.13 11.88 11.76
N GLN A 100 -11.72 10.83 12.44
CA GLN A 100 -12.31 10.42 13.72
C GLN A 100 -12.09 11.49 14.80
N SER A 101 -10.91 12.11 14.83
CA SER A 101 -10.61 13.21 15.76
C SER A 101 -11.47 14.44 15.47
N VAL A 102 -11.63 14.81 14.21
CA VAL A 102 -12.53 15.90 13.80
C VAL A 102 -13.97 15.59 14.20
N GLY A 103 -14.42 14.37 13.93
CA GLY A 103 -15.76 13.93 14.29
C GLY A 103 -16.02 13.98 15.80
N ALA A 104 -15.06 13.58 16.62
CA ALA A 104 -15.16 13.68 18.06
C ALA A 104 -15.28 15.13 18.53
N SER A 105 -14.45 16.04 17.98
CA SER A 105 -14.51 17.47 18.29
C SER A 105 -15.86 18.06 17.93
N LEU A 106 -16.40 17.73 16.77
CA LEU A 106 -17.70 18.23 16.32
C LEU A 106 -18.84 17.74 17.22
N ARG A 107 -18.81 16.48 17.63
CA ARG A 107 -19.79 15.93 18.56
C ARG A 107 -19.80 16.67 19.91
N VAL A 108 -18.62 16.98 20.42
CA VAL A 108 -18.49 17.77 21.65
C VAL A 108 -19.10 19.15 21.46
N GLN A 109 -18.77 19.84 20.39
CA GLN A 109 -19.30 21.18 20.09
C GLN A 109 -20.82 21.18 19.97
N TYR A 110 -21.39 20.25 19.21
CA TYR A 110 -22.83 20.14 19.02
C TYR A 110 -23.53 19.69 20.29
N GLY A 111 -22.91 18.82 21.07
CA GLY A 111 -23.43 18.39 22.36
C GLY A 111 -23.51 19.54 23.37
N VAL A 112 -22.51 20.40 23.44
CA VAL A 112 -22.51 21.58 24.30
C VAL A 112 -23.56 22.59 23.85
N ALA A 113 -23.68 22.84 22.54
CA ALA A 113 -24.71 23.74 22.00
C ALA A 113 -26.13 23.20 22.31
N GLY A 114 -26.37 21.91 22.13
CA GLY A 114 -27.66 21.29 22.44
C GLY A 114 -28.03 21.38 23.91
N ARG A 115 -27.05 21.23 24.81
CA ARG A 115 -27.29 21.39 26.26
C ARG A 115 -27.59 22.84 26.63
N GLY A 116 -26.90 23.79 25.98
CA GLY A 116 -27.18 25.20 26.19
C GLY A 116 -28.57 25.60 25.77
N GLU A 117 -29.07 25.08 24.67
CA GLU A 117 -30.43 25.33 24.14
C GLU A 117 -31.49 24.62 24.99
N GLY A 118 -31.18 23.51 25.61
CA GLY A 118 -32.09 22.73 26.43
C GLY A 118 -32.25 23.23 27.86
N ALA A 119 -31.52 24.25 28.24
CA ALA A 119 -31.55 24.78 29.61
C ALA A 119 -32.73 25.77 29.87
#